data_6e029a62b4381094ce407b24ce9e03d9
#
_entry.id   6e029a62b4381094ce407b24ce9e03d9
#
_cell.length_a   1.000
_cell.length_b   1.000
_cell.length_c   1.000
_cell.angle_alpha   90.00
_cell.angle_beta   90.00
_cell.angle_gamma   90.00
#
_symmetry.space_group_name_H-M   'P 1'
#
loop_
_entity.id
_entity.type
_entity.pdbx_description
1 polymer ?
#
loop_
_entity_poly.entity_id
_entity_poly.type
_entity_poly.pdbx_seq_one_letter_code
_entity_poly.pdbx_strand_id
1 'polypeptide(L)'
;MPGIAAYFGFHKICAPKEGEIVYVSSAAGGVGQLVGQFAKLMGCYVVGSVSTHEKVDILKSKLGFDDVFNYRDEPSLSATLKRHFPNGIDLYFDNVGGEMLDEVLLHMNLHGRIAVSGMISQYNLSKPDGIHNLFTLITKRIRMQGFVELDFKNEMYPHYLEWAVQNLSEHKLIYLEDIVEGLENAPSALVGIFHGRNIGKQLVCLARE
;
A
#
# COMPACT_ATOMS: atom_id res chain seq x y z
N MET A 1 -13.82 -5.17 0.74
CA MET A 1 -12.61 -5.72 1.40
C MET A 1 -11.42 -4.73 1.32
N PRO A 2 -10.84 -4.39 0.14
CA PRO A 2 -9.64 -3.55 0.14
C PRO A 2 -9.82 -2.19 0.84
N GLY A 3 -10.99 -1.57 0.71
CA GLY A 3 -11.24 -0.26 1.33
C GLY A 3 -11.22 -0.29 2.85
N ILE A 4 -11.86 -1.26 3.50
CA ILE A 4 -11.85 -1.37 4.96
C ILE A 4 -10.45 -1.75 5.48
N ALA A 5 -9.71 -2.61 4.77
CA ALA A 5 -8.34 -2.94 5.13
C ALA A 5 -7.42 -1.70 5.05
N ALA A 6 -7.54 -0.92 3.96
CA ALA A 6 -6.82 0.34 3.80
C ALA A 6 -7.18 1.33 4.92
N TYR A 7 -8.47 1.54 5.16
CA TYR A 7 -8.97 2.48 6.16
C TYR A 7 -8.49 2.13 7.56
N PHE A 8 -8.68 0.88 7.93
CA PHE A 8 -8.30 0.39 9.25
C PHE A 8 -6.79 0.47 9.47
N GLY A 9 -6.00 -0.15 8.58
CA GLY A 9 -4.54 -0.16 8.72
C GLY A 9 -3.95 1.25 8.73
N PHE A 10 -4.49 2.16 7.92
CA PHE A 10 -4.00 3.52 7.87
C PHE A 10 -4.42 4.35 9.09
N HIS A 11 -5.70 4.38 9.43
CA HIS A 11 -6.18 5.23 10.53
C HIS A 11 -5.86 4.67 11.93
N LYS A 12 -5.97 3.35 12.12
CA LYS A 12 -5.78 2.74 13.46
C LYS A 12 -4.32 2.36 13.73
N ILE A 13 -3.65 1.73 12.75
CA ILE A 13 -2.27 1.25 12.95
C ILE A 13 -1.27 2.36 12.67
N CYS A 14 -1.33 3.00 11.50
CA CYS A 14 -0.45 4.11 11.18
C CYS A 14 -0.78 5.36 12.01
N ALA A 15 -2.05 5.63 12.28
CA ALA A 15 -2.50 6.82 13.04
C ALA A 15 -1.83 8.11 12.53
N PRO A 16 -2.11 8.51 11.27
CA PRO A 16 -1.41 9.57 10.56
C PRO A 16 -1.62 10.94 11.20
N LYS A 17 -0.62 11.81 11.01
CA LYS A 17 -0.69 13.22 11.33
C LYS A 17 -0.40 14.05 10.09
N GLU A 18 -0.98 15.22 10.00
CA GLU A 18 -0.71 16.16 8.92
C GLU A 18 0.79 16.45 8.79
N GLY A 19 1.28 16.49 7.54
CA GLY A 19 2.68 16.75 7.22
C GLY A 19 3.62 15.54 7.31
N GLU A 20 3.15 14.38 7.80
CA GLU A 20 3.99 13.18 7.84
C GLU A 20 4.27 12.60 6.45
N ILE A 21 5.43 11.95 6.32
CA ILE A 21 5.87 11.29 5.09
C ILE A 21 5.41 9.83 5.13
N VAL A 22 4.56 9.48 4.16
CA VAL A 22 3.94 8.16 4.03
C VAL A 22 4.52 7.43 2.83
N TYR A 23 5.04 6.25 3.07
CA TYR A 23 5.40 5.31 2.01
C TYR A 23 4.34 4.21 1.88
N VAL A 24 3.93 3.92 0.64
CA VAL A 24 2.99 2.84 0.31
C VAL A 24 3.65 1.91 -0.71
N SER A 25 3.92 0.67 -0.34
CA SER A 25 4.40 -0.33 -1.27
C SER A 25 3.23 -0.99 -2.03
N SER A 26 3.48 -1.46 -3.26
CA SER A 26 2.42 -1.97 -4.17
C SER A 26 1.25 -0.98 -4.29
N ALA A 27 1.61 0.30 -4.49
CA ALA A 27 0.71 1.44 -4.34
C ALA A 27 -0.43 1.47 -5.38
N ALA A 28 -0.26 0.84 -6.54
CA ALA A 28 -1.31 0.73 -7.56
C ALA A 28 -2.25 -0.48 -7.37
N GLY A 29 -2.08 -1.27 -6.30
CA GLY A 29 -2.96 -2.39 -5.97
C GLY A 29 -4.27 -1.96 -5.32
N GLY A 30 -5.19 -2.93 -5.10
CA GLY A 30 -6.51 -2.64 -4.56
C GLY A 30 -6.52 -1.94 -3.19
N VAL A 31 -5.54 -2.22 -2.33
CA VAL A 31 -5.38 -1.57 -1.01
C VAL A 31 -4.53 -0.30 -1.15
N GLY A 32 -3.35 -0.40 -1.79
CA GLY A 32 -2.38 0.68 -1.85
C GLY A 32 -2.90 1.97 -2.47
N GLN A 33 -3.70 1.86 -3.55
CA GLN A 33 -4.33 3.01 -4.20
C GLN A 33 -5.24 3.83 -3.27
N LEU A 34 -5.89 3.17 -2.32
CA LEU A 34 -6.77 3.84 -1.36
C LEU A 34 -5.99 4.43 -0.20
N VAL A 35 -4.99 3.69 0.32
CA VAL A 35 -4.11 4.21 1.39
C VAL A 35 -3.45 5.53 0.99
N GLY A 36 -2.92 5.62 -0.23
CA GLY A 36 -2.31 6.86 -0.71
C GLY A 36 -3.28 8.04 -0.74
N GLN A 37 -4.50 7.82 -1.24
CA GLN A 37 -5.54 8.86 -1.25
C GLN A 37 -5.98 9.24 0.17
N PHE A 38 -6.12 8.27 1.08
CA PHE A 38 -6.44 8.56 2.49
C PHE A 38 -5.33 9.42 3.12
N ALA A 39 -4.07 9.12 2.82
CA ALA A 39 -2.93 9.91 3.29
C ALA A 39 -2.97 11.34 2.73
N LYS A 40 -3.32 11.51 1.45
CA LYS A 40 -3.51 12.83 0.86
C LYS A 40 -4.63 13.62 1.53
N LEU A 41 -5.77 12.99 1.81
CA LEU A 41 -6.88 13.63 2.53
C LEU A 41 -6.52 14.02 3.97
N MET A 42 -5.53 13.36 4.57
CA MET A 42 -4.99 13.69 5.90
C MET A 42 -3.84 14.72 5.87
N GLY A 43 -3.52 15.28 4.69
CA GLY A 43 -2.46 16.27 4.55
C GLY A 43 -1.03 15.71 4.60
N CYS A 44 -0.85 14.41 4.35
CA CYS A 44 0.47 13.77 4.32
C CYS A 44 1.17 13.98 2.97
N TYR A 45 2.51 13.87 2.99
CA TYR A 45 3.32 13.69 1.78
C TYR A 45 3.40 12.20 1.43
N VAL A 46 2.97 11.82 0.23
CA VAL A 46 2.74 10.42 -0.12
C VAL A 46 3.66 9.97 -1.24
N VAL A 47 4.45 8.94 -0.97
CA VAL A 47 5.30 8.29 -1.97
C VAL A 47 4.84 6.86 -2.18
N GLY A 48 4.73 6.44 -3.44
CA GLY A 48 4.35 5.08 -3.82
C GLY A 48 5.43 4.32 -4.56
N SER A 49 5.47 2.99 -4.41
CA SER A 49 6.25 2.14 -5.32
C SER A 49 5.37 1.23 -6.15
N VAL A 50 5.73 1.08 -7.41
CA VAL A 50 4.99 0.31 -8.41
C VAL A 50 5.95 -0.46 -9.34
N SER A 51 5.41 -1.26 -10.26
CA SER A 51 6.17 -2.16 -11.12
C SER A 51 6.24 -1.74 -12.59
N THR A 52 5.61 -0.62 -13.00
CA THR A 52 5.59 -0.13 -14.39
C THR A 52 5.46 1.39 -14.42
N HIS A 53 5.92 2.01 -15.51
CA HIS A 53 5.77 3.46 -15.73
C HIS A 53 4.31 3.90 -15.84
N GLU A 54 3.45 3.10 -16.50
CA GLU A 54 2.02 3.37 -16.59
C GLU A 54 1.40 3.57 -15.20
N LYS A 55 1.79 2.73 -14.22
CA LYS A 55 1.33 2.87 -12.84
C LYS A 55 1.89 4.11 -12.16
N VAL A 56 3.12 4.51 -12.46
CA VAL A 56 3.69 5.77 -11.98
C VAL A 56 2.80 6.93 -12.43
N ASP A 57 2.47 6.98 -13.72
CA ASP A 57 1.66 8.05 -14.30
C ASP A 57 0.25 8.10 -13.69
N ILE A 58 -0.38 6.94 -13.52
CA ILE A 58 -1.71 6.83 -12.91
C ILE A 58 -1.72 7.34 -11.47
N LEU A 59 -0.75 6.92 -10.65
CA LEU A 59 -0.69 7.33 -9.26
C LEU A 59 -0.47 8.85 -9.12
N LYS A 60 0.40 9.43 -9.93
CA LYS A 60 0.67 10.87 -9.93
C LYS A 60 -0.50 11.67 -10.49
N SER A 61 -1.01 11.29 -11.66
CA SER A 61 -2.00 12.11 -12.38
C SER A 61 -3.43 11.93 -11.89
N LYS A 62 -3.81 10.73 -11.41
CA LYS A 62 -5.20 10.42 -11.02
C LYS A 62 -5.40 10.27 -9.52
N LEU A 63 -4.40 9.73 -8.80
CA LEU A 63 -4.55 9.41 -7.38
C LEU A 63 -3.85 10.39 -6.43
N GLY A 64 -3.17 11.40 -6.99
CA GLY A 64 -2.61 12.53 -6.24
C GLY A 64 -1.40 12.20 -5.38
N PHE A 65 -0.67 11.12 -5.67
CA PHE A 65 0.60 10.83 -5.01
C PHE A 65 1.62 11.94 -5.32
N ASP A 66 2.37 12.38 -4.32
CA ASP A 66 3.37 13.43 -4.49
C ASP A 66 4.60 12.92 -5.24
N ASP A 67 4.98 11.67 -4.96
CA ASP A 67 6.05 11.00 -5.72
C ASP A 67 5.80 9.50 -5.87
N VAL A 68 6.35 8.92 -6.93
CA VAL A 68 6.19 7.50 -7.25
C VAL A 68 7.42 7.00 -8.00
N PHE A 69 7.91 5.82 -7.64
CA PHE A 69 8.99 5.18 -8.36
C PHE A 69 8.63 3.77 -8.84
N ASN A 70 9.21 3.37 -9.97
CA ASN A 70 9.16 2.01 -10.46
C ASN A 70 10.34 1.22 -9.89
N TYR A 71 10.07 0.35 -8.91
CA TYR A 71 11.13 -0.39 -8.22
C TYR A 71 11.91 -1.35 -9.14
N ARG A 72 11.38 -1.70 -10.32
CA ARG A 72 12.05 -2.58 -11.28
C ARG A 72 13.16 -1.89 -12.07
N ASP A 73 13.10 -0.59 -12.20
CA ASP A 73 14.10 0.20 -12.94
C ASP A 73 15.27 0.62 -12.04
N GLU A 74 15.16 0.36 -10.76
CA GLU A 74 16.08 0.85 -9.76
C GLU A 74 17.20 -0.17 -9.49
N PRO A 75 18.46 0.20 -9.67
CA PRO A 75 19.59 -0.72 -9.48
C PRO A 75 19.87 -1.05 -8.02
N SER A 76 19.40 -0.20 -7.10
CA SER A 76 19.60 -0.34 -5.65
C SER A 76 18.41 0.24 -4.90
N LEU A 77 17.72 -0.61 -4.15
CA LEU A 77 16.59 -0.20 -3.32
C LEU A 77 17.00 0.82 -2.27
N SER A 78 18.17 0.64 -1.63
CA SER A 78 18.71 1.57 -0.63
C SER A 78 18.93 2.97 -1.20
N ALA A 79 19.58 3.07 -2.35
CA ALA A 79 19.83 4.36 -3.02
C ALA A 79 18.51 5.01 -3.45
N THR A 80 17.54 4.22 -3.90
CA THR A 80 16.21 4.68 -4.30
C THR A 80 15.44 5.24 -3.11
N LEU A 81 15.35 4.50 -2.00
CA LEU A 81 14.68 4.98 -0.80
C LEU A 81 15.35 6.26 -0.26
N LYS A 82 16.67 6.32 -0.23
CA LYS A 82 17.38 7.53 0.17
C LYS A 82 17.06 8.75 -0.70
N ARG A 83 16.88 8.54 -2.02
CA ARG A 83 16.56 9.60 -2.97
C ARG A 83 15.12 10.11 -2.81
N HIS A 84 14.15 9.18 -2.67
CA HIS A 84 12.74 9.53 -2.56
C HIS A 84 12.32 9.95 -1.13
N PHE A 85 13.10 9.57 -0.13
CA PHE A 85 12.87 9.89 1.27
C PHE A 85 14.08 10.58 1.93
N PRO A 86 14.50 11.75 1.45
CA PRO A 86 15.67 12.44 2.01
C PRO A 86 15.50 12.82 3.49
N ASN A 87 14.27 12.96 3.95
CA ASN A 87 13.91 13.27 5.35
C ASN A 87 13.40 12.03 6.13
N GLY A 88 13.57 10.82 5.57
CA GLY A 88 13.10 9.57 6.16
C GLY A 88 11.61 9.31 5.96
N ILE A 89 11.12 8.22 6.55
CA ILE A 89 9.75 7.72 6.43
C ILE A 89 9.10 7.72 7.81
N ASP A 90 7.97 8.41 7.97
CA ASP A 90 7.21 8.42 9.22
C ASP A 90 6.23 7.24 9.31
N LEU A 91 5.58 6.94 8.18
CA LEU A 91 4.59 5.87 8.06
C LEU A 91 4.92 4.97 6.87
N TYR A 92 4.93 3.68 7.10
CA TYR A 92 5.01 2.70 6.03
C TYR A 92 3.80 1.78 6.03
N PHE A 93 3.08 1.76 4.92
CA PHE A 93 2.00 0.81 4.69
C PHE A 93 2.54 -0.34 3.83
N ASP A 94 2.81 -1.45 4.47
CA ASP A 94 3.47 -2.59 3.85
C ASP A 94 2.49 -3.58 3.24
N ASN A 95 2.59 -3.76 1.92
CA ASN A 95 1.89 -4.78 1.14
C ASN A 95 2.85 -5.83 0.56
N VAL A 96 4.15 -5.65 0.73
CA VAL A 96 5.19 -6.41 -0.01
C VAL A 96 6.01 -7.31 0.90
N GLY A 97 6.47 -6.83 2.05
CA GLY A 97 7.35 -7.60 2.95
C GLY A 97 8.75 -7.81 2.38
N GLY A 98 9.45 -8.82 2.88
CA GLY A 98 10.76 -9.28 2.41
C GLY A 98 11.80 -8.16 2.37
N GLU A 99 12.63 -8.16 1.30
CA GLU A 99 13.71 -7.18 1.11
C GLU A 99 13.21 -5.72 1.18
N MET A 100 11.99 -5.44 0.67
CA MET A 100 11.42 -4.09 0.73
C MET A 100 11.21 -3.64 2.17
N LEU A 101 10.60 -4.48 3.00
CA LEU A 101 10.39 -4.16 4.41
C LEU A 101 11.73 -4.03 5.15
N ASP A 102 12.67 -4.94 4.87
CA ASP A 102 13.98 -4.95 5.51
C ASP A 102 14.76 -3.65 5.24
N GLU A 103 14.77 -3.19 3.99
CA GLU A 103 15.41 -1.93 3.62
C GLU A 103 14.68 -0.70 4.17
N VAL A 104 13.34 -0.70 4.12
CA VAL A 104 12.52 0.40 4.67
C VAL A 104 12.83 0.65 6.15
N LEU A 105 13.07 -0.39 6.95
CA LEU A 105 13.43 -0.25 8.36
C LEU A 105 14.64 0.67 8.59
N LEU A 106 15.62 0.66 7.67
CA LEU A 106 16.78 1.55 7.73
C LEU A 106 16.45 3.02 7.45
N HIS A 107 15.36 3.27 6.72
CA HIS A 107 14.94 4.62 6.30
C HIS A 107 13.80 5.21 7.15
N MET A 108 13.25 4.44 8.11
CA MET A 108 12.21 4.93 9.02
C MET A 108 12.73 6.02 9.93
N ASN A 109 11.89 6.99 10.23
CA ASN A 109 12.12 8.03 11.23
C ASN A 109 11.96 7.49 12.66
N LEU A 110 12.42 8.29 13.63
CA LEU A 110 12.23 8.04 15.05
C LEU A 110 10.72 8.00 15.36
N HIS A 111 10.28 6.95 16.08
CA HIS A 111 8.86 6.69 16.36
C HIS A 111 7.99 6.42 15.13
N GLY A 112 8.60 6.03 14.00
CA GLY A 112 7.89 5.63 12.81
C GLY A 112 6.89 4.48 13.06
N ARG A 113 5.89 4.36 12.20
CA ARG A 113 4.85 3.33 12.33
C ARG A 113 4.74 2.53 11.04
N ILE A 114 4.65 1.22 11.16
CA ILE A 114 4.53 0.30 10.03
C ILE A 114 3.26 -0.53 10.21
N ALA A 115 2.33 -0.40 9.27
CA ALA A 115 1.17 -1.28 9.15
C ALA A 115 1.49 -2.41 8.17
N VAL A 116 1.61 -3.63 8.67
CA VAL A 116 1.87 -4.82 7.85
C VAL A 116 0.53 -5.39 7.40
N SER A 117 0.15 -5.07 6.17
CA SER A 117 -1.12 -5.47 5.54
C SER A 117 -0.98 -6.72 4.68
N GLY A 118 0.21 -6.96 4.14
CA GLY A 118 0.48 -8.11 3.30
C GLY A 118 1.96 -8.27 3.01
N MET A 119 2.34 -9.45 2.55
CA MET A 119 3.72 -9.79 2.23
C MET A 119 3.78 -10.53 0.89
N ILE A 120 3.27 -9.88 -0.18
CA ILE A 120 3.08 -10.53 -1.48
C ILE A 120 4.38 -11.09 -2.09
N SER A 121 5.53 -10.52 -1.74
CA SER A 121 6.83 -11.02 -2.17
C SER A 121 7.16 -12.41 -1.58
N GLN A 122 6.47 -12.81 -0.50
CA GLN A 122 6.78 -14.02 0.26
C GLN A 122 5.81 -15.17 0.02
N TYR A 123 4.61 -14.90 -0.55
CA TYR A 123 3.53 -15.89 -0.61
C TYR A 123 3.83 -17.11 -1.45
N ASN A 124 4.68 -16.99 -2.46
CA ASN A 124 5.01 -18.09 -3.38
C ASN A 124 6.43 -18.63 -3.21
N LEU A 125 7.14 -18.20 -2.16
CA LEU A 125 8.47 -18.72 -1.85
C LEU A 125 8.35 -20.05 -1.10
N SER A 126 9.21 -21.00 -1.45
CA SER A 126 9.34 -22.27 -0.71
C SER A 126 9.87 -22.07 0.70
N LYS A 127 10.67 -21.03 0.89
CA LYS A 127 11.19 -20.56 2.19
C LYS A 127 11.11 -19.05 2.21
N PRO A 128 10.33 -18.47 3.13
CA PRO A 128 10.27 -17.02 3.29
C PRO A 128 11.62 -16.42 3.65
N ASP A 129 11.89 -15.20 3.16
CA ASP A 129 13.08 -14.44 3.54
C ASP A 129 12.95 -13.93 4.97
N GLY A 130 14.10 -13.85 5.66
CA GLY A 130 14.18 -13.23 6.99
C GLY A 130 14.19 -11.70 6.90
N ILE A 131 13.88 -11.05 8.02
CA ILE A 131 14.09 -9.60 8.21
C ILE A 131 15.33 -9.44 9.10
N HIS A 132 16.37 -8.78 8.59
CA HIS A 132 17.67 -8.64 9.23
C HIS A 132 17.78 -7.36 10.05
N ASN A 133 17.04 -6.31 9.65
CA ASN A 133 17.15 -4.97 10.22
C ASN A 133 16.19 -4.70 11.39
N LEU A 134 15.62 -5.75 12.01
CA LEU A 134 14.70 -5.60 13.16
C LEU A 134 15.31 -4.82 14.35
N PHE A 135 16.63 -4.76 14.45
CA PHE A 135 17.30 -3.95 15.48
C PHE A 135 16.91 -2.47 15.43
N THR A 136 16.52 -1.98 14.26
CA THR A 136 16.03 -0.60 14.10
C THR A 136 14.77 -0.31 14.90
N LEU A 137 13.94 -1.33 15.18
CA LEU A 137 12.78 -1.18 16.06
C LEU A 137 13.19 -0.63 17.44
N ILE A 138 14.35 -1.07 17.96
CA ILE A 138 14.89 -0.60 19.23
C ILE A 138 15.46 0.80 19.08
N THR A 139 16.39 0.99 18.13
CA THR A 139 17.15 2.24 18.01
C THR A 139 16.29 3.43 17.59
N LYS A 140 15.26 3.18 16.77
CA LYS A 140 14.32 4.20 16.29
C LYS A 140 12.96 4.15 16.98
N ARG A 141 12.71 3.22 17.93
CA ARG A 141 11.43 3.01 18.65
C ARG A 141 10.26 2.90 17.67
N ILE A 142 10.48 2.17 16.57
CA ILE A 142 9.46 1.94 15.52
C ILE A 142 8.37 1.02 16.08
N ARG A 143 7.11 1.32 15.81
CA ARG A 143 5.99 0.42 16.04
C ARG A 143 5.65 -0.27 14.73
N MET A 144 5.80 -1.58 14.68
CA MET A 144 5.40 -2.43 13.54
C MET A 144 4.30 -3.38 13.98
N GLN A 145 3.18 -3.39 13.25
CA GLN A 145 2.00 -4.17 13.62
C GLN A 145 1.33 -4.77 12.40
N GLY A 146 1.16 -6.10 12.41
CA GLY A 146 0.27 -6.80 11.49
C GLY A 146 -1.20 -6.66 11.91
N PHE A 147 -2.11 -6.78 10.97
CA PHE A 147 -3.54 -6.73 11.21
C PHE A 147 -4.32 -7.51 10.14
N VAL A 148 -5.51 -7.93 10.52
CA VAL A 148 -6.53 -8.46 9.60
C VAL A 148 -7.78 -7.58 9.75
N GLU A 149 -8.40 -7.21 8.65
CA GLU A 149 -9.57 -6.31 8.65
C GLU A 149 -10.76 -6.87 9.43
N LEU A 150 -10.83 -8.20 9.60
CA LEU A 150 -11.89 -8.87 10.35
C LEU A 150 -11.88 -8.52 11.85
N ASP A 151 -10.70 -8.26 12.42
CA ASP A 151 -10.55 -7.98 13.86
C ASP A 151 -11.32 -6.72 14.31
N PHE A 152 -11.55 -5.81 13.37
CA PHE A 152 -12.09 -4.48 13.64
C PHE A 152 -13.34 -4.16 12.83
N LYS A 153 -13.80 -5.11 12.02
CA LYS A 153 -14.91 -4.92 11.11
C LYS A 153 -16.19 -4.44 11.83
N ASN A 154 -16.52 -5.05 12.95
CA ASN A 154 -17.76 -4.70 13.68
C ASN A 154 -17.70 -3.29 14.29
N GLU A 155 -16.54 -2.87 14.77
CA GLU A 155 -16.35 -1.55 15.39
C GLU A 155 -16.26 -0.42 14.36
N MET A 156 -15.48 -0.62 13.31
CA MET A 156 -15.09 0.47 12.39
C MET A 156 -15.86 0.49 11.06
N TYR A 157 -16.54 -0.60 10.69
CA TYR A 157 -17.19 -0.67 9.39
C TYR A 157 -18.29 0.39 9.18
N PRO A 158 -19.16 0.69 10.16
CA PRO A 158 -20.16 1.75 9.99
C PRO A 158 -19.52 3.11 9.72
N HIS A 159 -18.49 3.48 10.49
CA HIS A 159 -17.75 4.74 10.32
C HIS A 159 -17.02 4.79 8.96
N TYR A 160 -16.36 3.68 8.60
CA TYR A 160 -15.73 3.57 7.29
C TYR A 160 -16.74 3.75 6.15
N LEU A 161 -17.90 3.10 6.22
CA LEU A 161 -18.90 3.16 5.16
C LEU A 161 -19.43 4.59 4.97
N GLU A 162 -19.80 5.26 6.05
CA GLU A 162 -20.24 6.66 6.01
C GLU A 162 -19.18 7.57 5.41
N TRP A 163 -17.97 7.48 5.93
CA TRP A 163 -16.82 8.27 5.47
C TRP A 163 -16.50 7.98 3.98
N ALA A 164 -16.49 6.71 3.57
CA ALA A 164 -16.17 6.33 2.19
C ALA A 164 -17.24 6.80 1.20
N VAL A 165 -18.53 6.62 1.54
CA VAL A 165 -19.66 7.08 0.71
C VAL A 165 -19.60 8.59 0.53
N GLN A 166 -19.36 9.34 1.60
CA GLN A 166 -19.23 10.79 1.51
C GLN A 166 -18.08 11.20 0.57
N ASN A 167 -16.87 10.67 0.78
CA ASN A 167 -15.70 11.07 -0.01
C ASN A 167 -15.80 10.62 -1.49
N LEU A 168 -16.47 9.50 -1.77
CA LEU A 168 -16.75 9.06 -3.13
C LEU A 168 -17.79 9.99 -3.80
N SER A 169 -18.86 10.36 -3.10
CA SER A 169 -19.89 11.27 -3.64
C SER A 169 -19.35 12.68 -3.91
N GLU A 170 -18.37 13.11 -3.14
CA GLU A 170 -17.67 14.39 -3.29
C GLU A 170 -16.49 14.31 -4.30
N HIS A 171 -16.29 13.19 -4.96
CA HIS A 171 -15.16 12.92 -5.89
C HIS A 171 -13.78 13.15 -5.28
N LYS A 172 -13.66 13.07 -3.96
CA LYS A 172 -12.38 13.14 -3.23
C LYS A 172 -11.64 11.81 -3.20
N LEU A 173 -12.38 10.73 -3.41
CA LEU A 173 -11.85 9.38 -3.57
C LEU A 173 -12.29 8.81 -4.90
N ILE A 174 -11.37 8.09 -5.52
CA ILE A 174 -11.66 7.25 -6.69
C ILE A 174 -11.07 5.85 -6.44
N TYR A 175 -11.57 4.86 -7.15
CA TYR A 175 -10.99 3.52 -7.13
C TYR A 175 -10.84 2.99 -8.55
N LEU A 176 -9.79 2.21 -8.75
CA LEU A 176 -9.51 1.57 -10.02
C LEU A 176 -9.76 0.07 -9.88
N GLU A 177 -10.40 -0.48 -10.90
CA GLU A 177 -10.69 -1.90 -11.03
C GLU A 177 -10.08 -2.41 -12.32
N ASP A 178 -9.44 -3.57 -12.24
CA ASP A 178 -8.92 -4.32 -13.37
C ASP A 178 -9.83 -5.52 -13.60
N ILE A 179 -10.64 -5.47 -14.64
CA ILE A 179 -11.71 -6.43 -14.85
C ILE A 179 -11.36 -7.37 -16.01
N VAL A 180 -11.35 -8.68 -15.73
CA VAL A 180 -11.30 -9.71 -16.77
C VAL A 180 -12.65 -10.40 -16.89
N GLU A 181 -13.05 -10.73 -18.11
CA GLU A 181 -14.33 -11.38 -18.42
C GLU A 181 -14.18 -12.90 -18.41
N GLY A 182 -15.15 -13.61 -17.84
CA GLY A 182 -15.24 -15.05 -17.83
C GLY A 182 -14.46 -15.74 -16.72
N LEU A 183 -15.04 -16.81 -16.17
CA LEU A 183 -14.43 -17.61 -15.11
C LEU A 183 -13.14 -18.30 -15.56
N GLU A 184 -13.05 -18.66 -16.83
CA GLU A 184 -11.88 -19.28 -17.45
C GLU A 184 -10.60 -18.41 -17.35
N ASN A 185 -10.76 -17.07 -17.23
CA ASN A 185 -9.65 -16.13 -17.08
C ASN A 185 -9.24 -15.90 -15.62
N ALA A 186 -10.01 -16.39 -14.64
CA ALA A 186 -9.72 -16.19 -13.22
C ALA A 186 -8.34 -16.74 -12.79
N PRO A 187 -7.87 -17.93 -13.24
CA PRO A 187 -6.54 -18.42 -12.88
C PRO A 187 -5.41 -17.52 -13.40
N SER A 188 -5.52 -17.03 -14.64
CA SER A 188 -4.51 -16.14 -15.23
C SER A 188 -4.49 -14.76 -14.56
N ALA A 189 -5.67 -14.24 -14.20
CA ALA A 189 -5.81 -13.00 -13.44
C ALA A 189 -5.17 -13.13 -12.05
N LEU A 190 -5.42 -14.23 -11.34
CA LEU A 190 -4.81 -14.50 -10.04
C LEU A 190 -3.27 -14.56 -10.13
N VAL A 191 -2.75 -15.30 -11.11
CA VAL A 191 -1.29 -15.35 -11.36
C VAL A 191 -0.77 -13.97 -11.71
N GLY A 192 -1.53 -13.18 -12.46
CA GLY A 192 -1.20 -11.81 -12.84
C GLY A 192 -0.93 -10.90 -11.65
N ILE A 193 -1.68 -11.06 -10.55
CA ILE A 193 -1.49 -10.27 -9.31
C ILE A 193 -0.08 -10.45 -8.76
N PHE A 194 0.43 -11.69 -8.70
CA PHE A 194 1.79 -11.98 -8.19
C PHE A 194 2.90 -11.43 -9.09
N HIS A 195 2.59 -11.12 -10.34
CA HIS A 195 3.51 -10.49 -11.28
C HIS A 195 3.28 -8.98 -11.42
N GLY A 196 2.37 -8.42 -10.63
CA GLY A 196 2.05 -7.00 -10.67
C GLY A 196 1.47 -6.55 -12.02
N ARG A 197 0.63 -7.37 -12.66
CA ARG A 197 -0.01 -7.01 -13.94
C ARG A 197 -1.23 -6.10 -13.76
N ASN A 198 -1.97 -6.30 -12.67
CA ASN A 198 -3.19 -5.56 -12.39
C ASN A 198 -2.94 -4.08 -12.06
N ILE A 199 -3.89 -3.24 -12.47
CA ILE A 199 -4.00 -1.84 -12.05
C ILE A 199 -5.26 -1.70 -11.21
N GLY A 200 -5.10 -1.42 -9.93
CA GLY A 200 -6.24 -1.39 -9.00
C GLY A 200 -6.64 -2.78 -8.49
N LYS A 201 -7.92 -2.93 -8.18
CA LYS A 201 -8.48 -4.19 -7.70
C LYS A 201 -8.77 -5.13 -8.88
N GLN A 202 -8.09 -6.30 -8.90
CA GLN A 202 -8.41 -7.35 -9.87
C GLN A 202 -9.80 -7.94 -9.58
N LEU A 203 -10.63 -7.96 -10.60
CA LEU A 203 -11.97 -8.55 -10.59
C LEU A 203 -12.12 -9.54 -11.75
N VAL A 204 -13.05 -10.48 -11.57
CA VAL A 204 -13.48 -11.40 -12.63
C VAL A 204 -14.99 -11.22 -12.80
N CYS A 205 -15.41 -10.76 -13.98
CA CYS A 205 -16.81 -10.65 -14.33
C CYS A 205 -17.31 -12.00 -14.84
N LEU A 206 -18.22 -12.65 -14.12
CA LEU A 206 -18.75 -13.96 -14.48
C LEU A 206 -19.87 -13.86 -15.50
N ALA A 207 -20.73 -12.86 -15.38
CA ALA A 207 -21.81 -12.53 -16.30
C ALA A 207 -22.11 -11.03 -16.22
N ARG A 208 -22.54 -10.44 -17.34
CA ARG A 208 -23.17 -9.11 -17.35
C ARG A 208 -24.67 -9.34 -17.38
N GLU A 209 -25.38 -8.71 -16.46
CA GLU A 209 -26.84 -8.63 -16.48
C GLU A 209 -27.32 -7.66 -17.60
#